data_8f7d17f4ad30b431fae297bc6cce8331
#
_entry.id   8f7d17f4ad30b431fae297bc6cce8331
#
_cell.length_a   1.000
_cell.length_b   1.000
_cell.length_c   1.000
_cell.angle_alpha   90.00
_cell.angle_beta   90.00
_cell.angle_gamma   90.00
#
_symmetry.space_group_name_H-M   'P 1'
#
loop_
_entity.id
_entity.type
_entity.pdbx_description
1 polymer ?
#
loop_
_entity_poly.entity_id
_entity_poly.type
_entity_poly.pdbx_seq_one_letter_code
_entity_poly.pdbx_strand_id
1 'polypeptide(L)'
;MKRTSVSLRRAIHALVNTTSDPNVRCACRSALPKLMTRMSQRGIVSATSWTLSKAGMGMGNVKDQMLPTSLLSEEDPPLYRHMTPPHTVAIIGAPLTFGQPFAGVDNSPIMLREAGLRTDLTRLGWRVQDSPDLELQTPKALLRGQTHVESTFPGKLTKGVHAKNALLVGRGTEIIFQKVASVCREGQFPLTLGGDHSISLGSLAGVLKERPNTGVIWVDAHADINTPYNSLSGNMHGMPLGMLIKGIDINYSSIPGCQWLAEIGAPLLDPSSLVYVGLRDVDVAERDAIRELGICCFTMYDIDRYGIGRVMEMAMEHLLAIDPNRPLHLSFDIDAVDPEHAPATGTAVRGGLTYREAHYVCENVAASGCLASADIVELNPTLSDGEGAEDTVQLGLHLITSFMGKSIL
;
A
#
# COMPACT_ATOMS: atom_id res chain seq x y z
N MET A 1 23.93 24.46 30.21
CA MET A 1 22.90 23.51 29.77
C MET A 1 21.45 24.05 29.69
N LYS A 2 21.00 24.95 30.55
CA LYS A 2 19.62 25.49 30.52
C LYS A 2 19.34 26.53 29.41
N ARG A 3 20.36 27.24 28.86
CA ARG A 3 20.16 28.26 27.83
C ARG A 3 19.99 27.75 26.39
N THR A 4 20.56 26.60 26.06
CA THR A 4 20.43 25.96 24.72
C THR A 4 19.09 25.35 24.45
N SER A 5 18.43 24.81 25.48
CA SER A 5 17.08 24.19 25.38
C SER A 5 15.97 25.22 25.09
N VAL A 6 16.13 26.45 25.57
CA VAL A 6 15.16 27.55 25.36
C VAL A 6 15.25 28.12 23.94
N SER A 7 16.43 28.19 23.37
CA SER A 7 16.67 28.69 22.00
C SER A 7 16.06 27.72 20.94
N LEU A 8 16.26 26.42 21.12
CA LEU A 8 15.73 25.41 20.21
C LEU A 8 14.18 25.33 20.25
N ARG A 9 13.61 25.42 21.46
CA ARG A 9 12.14 25.49 21.62
C ARG A 9 11.52 26.70 20.92
N ARG A 10 12.19 27.87 20.99
CA ARG A 10 11.71 29.09 20.31
C ARG A 10 11.81 28.97 18.79
N ALA A 11 12.90 28.38 18.27
CA ALA A 11 13.06 28.16 16.83
C ALA A 11 12.00 27.20 16.26
N ILE A 12 11.74 26.10 16.94
CA ILE A 12 10.73 25.11 16.53
C ILE A 12 9.32 25.70 16.66
N HIS A 13 9.03 26.47 17.71
CA HIS A 13 7.74 27.14 17.86
C HIS A 13 7.50 28.22 16.77
N ALA A 14 8.56 28.88 16.32
CA ALA A 14 8.50 29.81 15.21
C ALA A 14 8.22 29.09 13.87
N LEU A 15 8.86 27.94 13.62
CA LEU A 15 8.61 27.13 12.41
C LEU A 15 7.18 26.62 12.34
N VAL A 16 6.64 26.09 13.45
CA VAL A 16 5.25 25.58 13.52
C VAL A 16 4.23 26.69 13.31
N ASN A 17 4.53 27.92 13.69
CA ASN A 17 3.60 29.05 13.57
C ASN A 17 3.73 29.79 12.22
N THR A 18 4.78 29.55 11.44
CA THR A 18 4.98 30.15 10.11
C THR A 18 4.42 29.31 8.97
N THR A 19 4.08 28.04 9.21
CA THR A 19 3.42 27.21 8.19
C THR A 19 1.93 27.53 8.14
N SER A 20 1.45 27.88 6.97
CA SER A 20 0.03 28.15 6.71
C SER A 20 -0.81 26.89 6.57
N ASP A 21 -0.23 25.70 6.60
CA ASP A 21 -0.88 24.41 6.37
C ASP A 21 -1.36 23.76 7.69
N PRO A 22 -2.69 23.54 7.86
CA PRO A 22 -3.26 22.93 9.06
C PRO A 22 -2.77 21.48 9.32
N ASN A 23 -2.49 20.73 8.26
CA ASN A 23 -2.10 19.31 8.36
C ASN A 23 -0.65 19.17 8.86
N VAL A 24 0.24 20.02 8.39
CA VAL A 24 1.62 20.11 8.90
C VAL A 24 1.63 20.55 10.36
N ARG A 25 0.73 21.46 10.76
CA ARG A 25 0.58 21.87 12.17
C ARG A 25 0.12 20.74 13.08
N CYS A 26 -0.75 19.86 12.60
CA CYS A 26 -1.26 18.73 13.37
C CYS A 26 -0.19 17.66 13.57
N ALA A 27 0.51 17.27 12.52
CA ALA A 27 1.60 16.29 12.57
C ALA A 27 2.77 16.76 13.46
N CYS A 28 3.18 18.02 13.37
CA CYS A 28 4.23 18.57 14.21
C CYS A 28 3.84 18.68 15.69
N ARG A 29 2.58 18.94 16.02
CA ARG A 29 2.12 19.03 17.42
C ARG A 29 2.07 17.69 18.14
N SER A 30 1.79 16.60 17.46
CA SER A 30 1.73 15.26 18.06
C SER A 30 3.11 14.58 18.19
N ALA A 31 4.04 14.85 17.26
CA ALA A 31 5.36 14.23 17.24
C ALA A 31 6.39 14.94 18.16
N LEU A 32 6.29 16.23 18.34
CA LEU A 32 7.25 17.04 19.08
C LEU A 32 7.50 16.61 20.55
N PRO A 33 6.50 16.30 21.38
CA PRO A 33 6.74 15.90 22.76
C PRO A 33 7.52 14.59 22.87
N LYS A 34 7.27 13.63 21.96
CA LYS A 34 7.93 12.32 21.96
C LYS A 34 9.38 12.40 21.46
N LEU A 35 9.66 13.24 20.47
CA LEU A 35 11.01 13.46 19.95
C LEU A 35 11.92 14.13 20.98
N MET A 36 11.41 15.13 21.69
CA MET A 36 12.18 15.84 22.72
C MET A 36 12.55 14.96 23.92
N THR A 37 11.68 14.03 24.31
CA THR A 37 11.95 13.10 25.40
C THR A 37 13.05 12.09 25.01
N ARG A 38 13.05 11.61 23.77
CA ARG A 38 14.06 10.66 23.25
C ARG A 38 15.43 11.28 23.00
N MET A 39 15.49 12.51 22.53
CA MET A 39 16.77 13.23 22.33
C MET A 39 17.48 13.52 23.67
N SER A 40 16.72 13.77 24.72
CA SER A 40 17.24 13.92 26.10
C SER A 40 17.80 12.61 26.68
N GLN A 41 17.24 11.47 26.31
CA GLN A 41 17.66 10.16 26.84
C GLN A 41 18.87 9.56 26.12
N ARG A 42 19.19 9.99 24.89
CA ARG A 42 20.29 9.41 24.10
C ARG A 42 21.59 10.20 24.09
N GLY A 43 21.72 11.28 24.87
CA GLY A 43 23.00 12.00 25.05
C GLY A 43 23.59 12.60 23.76
N ILE A 44 22.82 12.75 22.69
CA ILE A 44 23.28 13.30 21.41
C ILE A 44 23.24 14.84 21.52
N VAL A 45 24.25 15.40 22.10
CA VAL A 45 24.61 16.85 21.97
C VAL A 45 26.09 16.95 21.70
N SER A 46 26.47 16.87 20.45
CA SER A 46 27.62 17.60 19.95
C SER A 46 27.23 18.26 18.64
N ALA A 47 26.60 19.41 18.76
CA ALA A 47 26.39 20.31 17.65
C ALA A 47 27.54 21.31 17.66
N THR A 48 28.49 21.13 16.80
CA THR A 48 29.42 22.19 16.43
C THR A 48 29.41 22.36 14.92
N SER A 49 29.17 23.60 14.54
CA SER A 49 29.35 24.23 13.24
C SER A 49 28.24 24.07 12.18
N TRP A 50 27.16 24.83 12.37
CA TRP A 50 26.54 25.53 11.25
C TRP A 50 26.64 27.04 11.53
N THR A 51 27.74 27.64 11.09
CA THR A 51 27.86 29.09 11.02
C THR A 51 27.24 29.56 9.71
N LEU A 52 26.11 30.24 9.82
CA LEU A 52 25.60 31.13 8.79
C LEU A 52 26.64 32.21 8.49
N SER A 53 27.28 32.18 7.33
CA SER A 53 27.93 33.35 6.78
C SER A 53 26.93 34.12 5.94
N LYS A 54 26.51 35.26 6.46
CA LYS A 54 25.83 36.33 5.72
C LYS A 54 26.81 37.08 4.85
N ALA A 55 26.28 37.47 3.70
CA ALA A 55 26.63 38.64 2.89
C ALA A 55 27.58 38.41 1.71
N GLY A 56 27.08 38.83 0.55
CA GLY A 56 27.90 39.18 -0.60
C GLY A 56 27.20 38.85 -1.92
N MET A 57 26.43 39.78 -2.46
CA MET A 57 25.93 39.73 -3.84
C MET A 57 27.12 39.62 -4.82
N GLY A 58 27.05 38.67 -5.73
CA GLY A 58 27.94 38.60 -6.89
C GLY A 58 27.27 37.70 -7.91
N MET A 59 26.71 38.26 -8.98
CA MET A 59 26.31 37.51 -10.16
C MET A 59 27.53 36.83 -10.78
N GLY A 60 27.52 35.54 -10.83
CA GLY A 60 28.56 34.75 -11.51
C GLY A 60 28.05 33.34 -11.80
N ASN A 61 27.80 33.08 -13.09
CA ASN A 61 27.73 31.79 -13.77
C ASN A 61 27.24 30.58 -12.97
N VAL A 62 25.96 30.27 -13.16
CA VAL A 62 25.41 28.91 -12.90
C VAL A 62 25.97 28.00 -13.99
N LYS A 63 27.16 27.45 -13.78
CA LYS A 63 27.64 26.25 -14.47
C LYS A 63 27.58 25.11 -13.48
N ASP A 64 26.84 24.09 -13.84
CA ASP A 64 26.96 22.70 -13.42
C ASP A 64 27.37 22.47 -11.95
N GLN A 65 26.45 22.56 -11.03
CA GLN A 65 26.54 21.76 -9.82
C GLN A 65 25.66 20.53 -10.02
N MET A 66 26.20 19.53 -10.74
CA MET A 66 25.82 18.14 -10.50
C MET A 66 26.01 17.91 -9.00
N LEU A 67 24.93 17.56 -8.31
CA LEU A 67 25.03 17.04 -6.94
C LEU A 67 26.03 15.87 -6.98
N PRO A 68 27.01 15.84 -6.08
CA PRO A 68 27.96 14.75 -6.10
C PRO A 68 27.24 13.44 -5.83
N THR A 69 27.37 12.50 -6.74
CA THR A 69 26.97 11.10 -6.63
C THR A 69 27.70 10.35 -5.50
N SER A 70 28.41 11.04 -4.62
CA SER A 70 29.26 10.47 -3.57
C SER A 70 28.66 10.54 -2.16
N LEU A 71 27.33 10.54 -2.02
CA LEU A 71 26.67 10.37 -0.71
C LEU A 71 26.09 8.97 -0.49
N LEU A 72 26.32 8.04 -1.41
CA LEU A 72 26.12 6.64 -1.13
C LEU A 72 27.35 6.14 -0.38
N SER A 73 27.19 5.80 0.90
CA SER A 73 28.18 5.06 1.67
C SER A 73 28.51 3.77 0.93
N GLU A 74 29.77 3.31 0.99
CA GLU A 74 30.34 2.19 0.23
C GLU A 74 29.63 0.81 0.39
N GLU A 75 28.49 0.76 1.06
CA GLU A 75 27.59 -0.39 1.07
C GLU A 75 26.17 0.11 0.83
N ASP A 76 25.64 -0.11 -0.37
CA ASP A 76 24.22 0.03 -0.63
C ASP A 76 23.42 -0.81 0.39
N PRO A 77 22.38 -0.23 1.03
CA PRO A 77 21.58 -1.01 1.96
C PRO A 77 21.04 -2.23 1.22
N PRO A 78 21.15 -3.44 1.81
CA PRO A 78 20.74 -4.66 1.13
C PRO A 78 19.26 -4.53 0.72
N LEU A 79 18.97 -4.66 -0.57
CA LEU A 79 17.62 -4.77 -1.06
C LEU A 79 16.91 -5.93 -0.33
N TYR A 80 15.64 -5.73 0.02
CA TYR A 80 14.80 -6.77 0.63
C TYR A 80 15.38 -7.38 1.92
N ARG A 81 15.83 -6.52 2.83
CA ARG A 81 16.46 -6.89 4.11
C ARG A 81 15.61 -7.78 5.03
N HIS A 82 14.33 -7.92 4.76
CA HIS A 82 13.42 -8.82 5.49
C HIS A 82 13.34 -10.23 4.90
N MET A 83 14.09 -10.50 3.83
CA MET A 83 14.10 -11.79 3.18
C MET A 83 15.35 -12.58 3.57
N THR A 84 15.17 -13.87 3.81
CA THR A 84 16.31 -14.79 4.00
C THR A 84 16.92 -15.16 2.65
N PRO A 85 18.24 -15.00 2.45
CA PRO A 85 18.88 -15.49 1.23
C PRO A 85 18.74 -17.02 1.07
N PRO A 86 18.55 -17.51 -0.16
CA PRO A 86 18.39 -16.77 -1.41
C PRO A 86 17.01 -16.09 -1.47
N HIS A 87 16.99 -14.82 -1.87
CA HIS A 87 15.74 -14.05 -1.95
C HIS A 87 14.72 -14.78 -2.81
N THR A 88 13.67 -15.25 -2.17
CA THR A 88 12.63 -16.07 -2.81
C THR A 88 11.34 -15.30 -2.86
N VAL A 89 10.76 -15.15 -4.05
CA VAL A 89 9.41 -14.63 -4.27
C VAL A 89 8.45 -15.79 -4.51
N ALA A 90 7.37 -15.82 -3.75
CA ALA A 90 6.25 -16.73 -3.98
C ALA A 90 5.14 -15.97 -4.71
N ILE A 91 4.91 -16.31 -5.97
CA ILE A 91 3.81 -15.77 -6.76
C ILE A 91 2.53 -16.50 -6.34
N ILE A 92 1.54 -15.71 -5.90
CA ILE A 92 0.24 -16.19 -5.43
C ILE A 92 -0.83 -15.58 -6.36
N GLY A 93 -1.34 -16.37 -7.29
CA GLY A 93 -2.49 -15.93 -8.09
C GLY A 93 -3.76 -16.04 -7.27
N ALA A 94 -4.46 -14.93 -7.11
CA ALA A 94 -5.68 -14.77 -6.34
C ALA A 94 -6.83 -14.26 -7.23
N PRO A 95 -7.36 -15.08 -8.15
CA PRO A 95 -8.35 -14.69 -9.14
C PRO A 95 -9.75 -14.56 -8.54
N LEU A 96 -9.93 -13.72 -7.51
CA LEU A 96 -11.20 -13.42 -6.89
C LEU A 96 -11.90 -12.28 -7.65
N THR A 97 -13.18 -12.44 -7.96
CA THR A 97 -13.95 -11.48 -8.77
C THR A 97 -15.29 -11.09 -8.12
N PHE A 98 -15.56 -11.56 -6.92
CA PHE A 98 -16.87 -11.40 -6.28
C PHE A 98 -17.02 -10.09 -5.50
N GLY A 99 -15.92 -9.34 -5.27
CA GLY A 99 -15.92 -8.08 -4.54
C GLY A 99 -16.44 -6.90 -5.35
N GLN A 100 -16.46 -7.00 -6.67
CA GLN A 100 -16.86 -5.96 -7.61
C GLN A 100 -17.85 -6.51 -8.68
N PRO A 101 -18.53 -5.66 -9.49
CA PRO A 101 -19.61 -6.11 -10.38
C PRO A 101 -19.14 -6.60 -11.77
N PHE A 102 -17.90 -6.32 -12.20
CA PHE A 102 -17.41 -6.58 -13.55
C PHE A 102 -16.71 -7.95 -13.62
N ALA A 103 -17.04 -8.77 -14.61
CA ALA A 103 -16.32 -10.02 -14.85
C ALA A 103 -14.98 -9.76 -15.55
N GLY A 104 -14.03 -10.69 -15.41
CA GLY A 104 -12.79 -10.69 -16.19
C GLY A 104 -11.53 -10.33 -15.42
N VAL A 105 -11.65 -9.71 -14.24
CA VAL A 105 -10.50 -9.37 -13.38
C VAL A 105 -9.76 -10.64 -12.88
N ASP A 106 -10.41 -11.77 -12.87
CA ASP A 106 -9.85 -13.08 -12.53
C ASP A 106 -8.88 -13.62 -13.60
N ASN A 107 -8.82 -13.01 -14.79
CA ASN A 107 -7.82 -13.34 -15.82
C ASN A 107 -6.45 -12.70 -15.56
N SER A 108 -6.36 -11.67 -14.73
CA SER A 108 -5.14 -10.90 -14.49
C SER A 108 -3.94 -11.77 -14.06
N PRO A 109 -4.06 -12.73 -13.11
CA PRO A 109 -2.91 -13.52 -12.70
C PRO A 109 -2.28 -14.36 -13.82
N ILE A 110 -3.11 -14.92 -14.71
CA ILE A 110 -2.60 -15.71 -15.83
C ILE A 110 -1.97 -14.82 -16.90
N MET A 111 -2.59 -13.68 -17.22
CA MET A 111 -2.09 -12.75 -18.23
C MET A 111 -0.75 -12.11 -17.83
N LEU A 112 -0.57 -11.76 -16.57
CA LEU A 112 0.73 -11.27 -16.06
C LEU A 112 1.84 -12.34 -16.20
N ARG A 113 1.52 -13.62 -15.97
CA ARG A 113 2.48 -14.71 -16.18
C ARG A 113 2.80 -14.92 -17.66
N GLU A 114 1.79 -14.87 -18.53
CA GLU A 114 1.95 -14.99 -19.98
C GLU A 114 2.75 -13.82 -20.56
N ALA A 115 2.62 -12.62 -19.99
CA ALA A 115 3.42 -11.45 -20.33
C ALA A 115 4.90 -11.59 -19.94
N GLY A 116 5.29 -12.63 -19.16
CA GLY A 116 6.69 -12.94 -18.89
C GLY A 116 7.15 -12.72 -17.45
N LEU A 117 6.25 -12.48 -16.50
CA LEU A 117 6.55 -12.16 -15.10
C LEU A 117 7.62 -13.05 -14.48
N ARG A 118 7.50 -14.38 -14.60
CA ARG A 118 8.48 -15.32 -14.04
C ARG A 118 9.87 -15.11 -14.60
N THR A 119 9.97 -14.88 -15.91
CA THR A 119 11.25 -14.67 -16.60
C THR A 119 11.93 -13.41 -16.11
N ASP A 120 11.17 -12.33 -15.98
CA ASP A 120 11.71 -11.03 -15.57
C ASP A 120 12.14 -11.03 -14.11
N LEU A 121 11.37 -11.63 -13.20
CA LEU A 121 11.78 -11.79 -11.79
C LEU A 121 13.05 -12.66 -11.68
N THR A 122 13.17 -13.71 -12.49
CA THR A 122 14.39 -14.54 -12.50
C THR A 122 15.60 -13.73 -12.98
N ARG A 123 15.44 -12.88 -14.00
CA ARG A 123 16.49 -11.99 -14.50
C ARG A 123 16.92 -10.95 -13.46
N LEU A 124 16.01 -10.53 -12.59
CA LEU A 124 16.31 -9.65 -11.45
C LEU A 124 17.00 -10.36 -10.28
N GLY A 125 17.27 -11.67 -10.41
CA GLY A 125 17.98 -12.46 -9.40
C GLY A 125 17.07 -13.13 -8.36
N TRP A 126 15.75 -13.05 -8.50
CA TRP A 126 14.83 -13.73 -7.60
C TRP A 126 14.78 -15.23 -7.84
N ARG A 127 14.76 -15.99 -6.77
CA ARG A 127 14.31 -17.39 -6.81
C ARG A 127 12.78 -17.38 -6.85
N VAL A 128 12.21 -17.77 -7.98
CA VAL A 128 10.76 -17.70 -8.19
C VAL A 128 10.10 -19.03 -7.83
N GLN A 129 9.21 -19.00 -6.86
CA GLN A 129 8.23 -20.05 -6.57
C GLN A 129 6.90 -19.63 -7.18
N ASP A 130 6.48 -20.28 -8.25
CA ASP A 130 5.23 -20.01 -8.93
C ASP A 130 4.34 -21.24 -8.82
N SER A 131 3.27 -21.13 -8.05
CA SER A 131 2.27 -22.17 -7.85
C SER A 131 1.06 -21.90 -8.75
N PRO A 132 0.24 -22.92 -9.06
CA PRO A 132 -1.06 -22.69 -9.68
C PRO A 132 -1.89 -21.67 -8.88
N ASP A 133 -2.77 -20.96 -9.59
CA ASP A 133 -3.68 -20.02 -8.96
C ASP A 133 -4.55 -20.70 -7.90
N LEU A 134 -4.91 -19.93 -6.88
CA LEU A 134 -5.87 -20.37 -5.88
C LEU A 134 -7.23 -20.61 -6.55
N GLU A 135 -7.94 -21.65 -6.12
CA GLU A 135 -9.24 -22.00 -6.69
C GLU A 135 -10.34 -21.06 -6.16
N LEU A 136 -10.41 -19.83 -6.67
CA LEU A 136 -11.29 -18.75 -6.18
C LEU A 136 -12.38 -18.33 -7.17
N GLN A 137 -12.33 -18.79 -8.44
CA GLN A 137 -13.17 -18.28 -9.53
C GLN A 137 -14.62 -18.75 -9.48
N THR A 138 -14.95 -19.79 -8.73
CA THR A 138 -16.31 -20.32 -8.73
C THR A 138 -16.89 -20.46 -7.32
N PRO A 139 -18.20 -20.20 -7.15
CA PRO A 139 -18.87 -20.46 -5.87
C PRO A 139 -18.68 -21.90 -5.38
N LYS A 140 -18.66 -22.88 -6.30
CA LYS A 140 -18.45 -24.29 -5.97
C LYS A 140 -17.07 -24.55 -5.35
N ALA A 141 -16.02 -23.88 -5.85
CA ALA A 141 -14.68 -24.00 -5.30
C ALA A 141 -14.62 -23.42 -3.87
N LEU A 142 -15.17 -22.23 -3.68
CA LEU A 142 -15.17 -21.51 -2.40
C LEU A 142 -16.04 -22.16 -1.31
N LEU A 143 -17.06 -22.92 -1.70
CA LEU A 143 -17.99 -23.57 -0.78
C LEU A 143 -17.71 -25.07 -0.61
N ARG A 144 -16.58 -25.60 -1.09
CA ARG A 144 -16.18 -26.99 -0.89
C ARG A 144 -16.12 -27.37 0.59
N GLY A 145 -16.72 -28.50 0.95
CA GLY A 145 -16.73 -29.04 2.31
C GLY A 145 -17.82 -28.49 3.23
N GLN A 146 -18.67 -27.59 2.77
CA GLN A 146 -19.87 -27.19 3.52
C GLN A 146 -21.03 -28.15 3.21
N THR A 147 -21.40 -28.97 4.19
CA THR A 147 -22.50 -29.96 4.06
C THR A 147 -23.89 -29.34 4.13
N HIS A 148 -24.03 -28.09 4.50
CA HIS A 148 -25.25 -27.31 4.57
C HIS A 148 -25.09 -25.95 3.89
N VAL A 149 -24.97 -25.95 2.56
CA VAL A 149 -25.36 -24.77 1.78
C VAL A 149 -26.89 -24.86 1.65
N GLU A 150 -27.60 -24.59 2.76
CA GLU A 150 -29.01 -24.27 2.66
C GLU A 150 -29.13 -23.04 1.74
N SER A 151 -29.89 -23.22 0.70
CA SER A 151 -30.47 -22.33 -0.30
C SER A 151 -30.65 -20.84 0.05
N THR A 152 -29.67 -20.20 0.66
CA THR A 152 -29.66 -18.78 0.99
C THR A 152 -28.61 -18.03 0.15
N PHE A 153 -28.76 -18.17 -1.16
CA PHE A 153 -28.36 -17.15 -2.10
C PHE A 153 -29.62 -16.34 -2.51
N PRO A 154 -29.65 -15.02 -2.24
CA PRO A 154 -28.73 -14.24 -1.40
C PRO A 154 -29.02 -14.46 0.10
N GLY A 155 -28.01 -14.81 0.88
CA GLY A 155 -28.12 -14.86 2.32
C GLY A 155 -28.77 -13.57 2.82
N LYS A 156 -29.77 -13.67 3.71
CA LYS A 156 -30.31 -12.49 4.39
C LYS A 156 -29.15 -11.87 5.17
N LEU A 157 -28.57 -10.82 4.61
CA LEU A 157 -27.66 -9.97 5.36
C LEU A 157 -28.33 -9.57 6.67
N THR A 158 -27.60 -9.60 7.76
CA THR A 158 -28.06 -9.08 9.04
C THR A 158 -28.54 -7.65 8.79
N LYS A 159 -29.67 -7.27 9.39
CA LYS A 159 -30.25 -5.93 9.19
C LYS A 159 -29.17 -4.85 9.43
N GLY A 160 -28.92 -4.03 8.43
CA GLY A 160 -27.91 -2.98 8.48
C GLY A 160 -26.52 -3.38 7.93
N VAL A 161 -26.32 -4.61 7.45
CA VAL A 161 -25.10 -5.02 6.76
C VAL A 161 -25.34 -4.96 5.25
N HIS A 162 -24.51 -4.19 4.54
CA HIS A 162 -24.55 -4.03 3.09
C HIS A 162 -23.20 -4.48 2.48
N ALA A 163 -23.06 -5.78 2.25
CA ALA A 163 -21.88 -6.41 1.66
C ALA A 163 -22.32 -7.50 0.66
N LYS A 164 -22.19 -7.19 -0.62
CA LYS A 164 -22.52 -8.11 -1.71
C LYS A 164 -21.54 -9.28 -1.72
N ASN A 165 -22.05 -10.48 -2.02
CA ASN A 165 -21.24 -11.70 -2.12
C ASN A 165 -20.35 -11.98 -0.89
N ALA A 166 -20.69 -11.44 0.30
CA ALA A 166 -19.85 -11.50 1.50
C ALA A 166 -19.35 -12.91 1.81
N LEU A 167 -20.20 -13.93 1.65
CA LEU A 167 -19.81 -15.33 1.89
C LEU A 167 -18.68 -15.78 0.95
N LEU A 168 -18.76 -15.44 -0.34
CA LEU A 168 -17.76 -15.84 -1.34
C LEU A 168 -16.45 -15.05 -1.15
N VAL A 169 -16.56 -13.74 -0.96
CA VAL A 169 -15.41 -12.87 -0.68
C VAL A 169 -14.72 -13.30 0.62
N GLY A 170 -15.50 -13.49 1.69
CA GLY A 170 -14.94 -13.90 2.98
C GLY A 170 -14.21 -15.23 2.92
N ARG A 171 -14.75 -16.23 2.23
CA ARG A 171 -14.09 -17.54 2.02
C ARG A 171 -12.86 -17.44 1.13
N GLY A 172 -12.96 -16.68 0.03
CA GLY A 172 -11.82 -16.47 -0.86
C GLY A 172 -10.65 -15.79 -0.13
N THR A 173 -10.95 -14.75 0.64
CA THR A 173 -9.94 -14.02 1.39
C THR A 173 -9.36 -14.80 2.57
N GLU A 174 -10.11 -15.74 3.18
CA GLU A 174 -9.58 -16.70 4.16
C GLU A 174 -8.53 -17.63 3.53
N ILE A 175 -8.78 -18.14 2.32
CA ILE A 175 -7.82 -18.99 1.59
C ILE A 175 -6.55 -18.20 1.25
N ILE A 176 -6.71 -16.95 0.79
CA ILE A 176 -5.58 -16.06 0.51
C ILE A 176 -4.78 -15.78 1.78
N PHE A 177 -5.45 -15.46 2.89
CA PHE A 177 -4.83 -15.25 4.19
C PHE A 177 -3.94 -16.43 4.60
N GLN A 178 -4.45 -17.64 4.54
CA GLN A 178 -3.71 -18.86 4.91
C GLN A 178 -2.45 -19.03 4.04
N LYS A 179 -2.57 -18.80 2.73
CA LYS A 179 -1.45 -18.92 1.79
C LYS A 179 -0.39 -17.85 2.05
N VAL A 180 -0.78 -16.58 2.16
CA VAL A 180 0.15 -15.47 2.39
C VAL A 180 0.85 -15.60 3.74
N ALA A 181 0.11 -15.93 4.81
CA ALA A 181 0.70 -16.17 6.12
C ALA A 181 1.73 -17.31 6.09
N SER A 182 1.47 -18.40 5.36
CA SER A 182 2.45 -19.47 5.18
C SER A 182 3.73 -18.99 4.52
N VAL A 183 3.62 -18.24 3.41
CA VAL A 183 4.75 -17.67 2.68
C VAL A 183 5.57 -16.71 3.58
N CYS A 184 4.88 -15.88 4.37
CA CYS A 184 5.54 -14.98 5.32
C CYS A 184 6.34 -15.74 6.39
N ARG A 185 5.80 -16.85 6.94
CA ARG A 185 6.48 -17.71 7.93
C ARG A 185 7.72 -18.39 7.36
N GLU A 186 7.71 -18.68 6.07
CA GLU A 186 8.86 -19.25 5.35
C GLU A 186 9.96 -18.21 5.05
N GLY A 187 9.77 -16.95 5.45
CA GLY A 187 10.72 -15.86 5.19
C GLY A 187 10.81 -15.46 3.72
N GLN A 188 9.80 -15.80 2.93
CA GLN A 188 9.71 -15.49 1.50
C GLN A 188 8.91 -14.19 1.27
N PHE A 189 9.02 -13.65 0.06
CA PHE A 189 8.25 -12.49 -0.40
C PHE A 189 6.92 -12.96 -1.00
N PRO A 190 5.76 -12.72 -0.39
CA PRO A 190 4.49 -12.96 -1.04
C PRO A 190 4.23 -11.85 -2.06
N LEU A 191 4.15 -12.22 -3.34
CA LEU A 191 3.65 -11.39 -4.44
C LEU A 191 2.28 -11.91 -4.82
N THR A 192 1.23 -11.18 -4.44
CA THR A 192 -0.14 -11.56 -4.74
C THR A 192 -0.59 -10.87 -6.03
N LEU A 193 -0.97 -11.66 -7.00
CA LEU A 193 -1.56 -11.19 -8.25
C LEU A 193 -3.08 -11.25 -8.10
N GLY A 194 -3.72 -10.10 -8.01
CA GLY A 194 -5.16 -10.01 -7.80
C GLY A 194 -5.96 -10.28 -9.06
N GLY A 195 -7.09 -10.59 -8.78
CA GLY A 195 -8.45 -10.23 -8.88
C GLY A 195 -8.79 -8.79 -8.44
N ASP A 196 -9.99 -8.65 -7.93
CA ASP A 196 -10.44 -7.37 -7.39
C ASP A 196 -9.77 -7.04 -6.04
N HIS A 197 -9.83 -5.76 -5.62
CA HIS A 197 -9.10 -5.28 -4.43
C HIS A 197 -9.57 -5.91 -3.11
N SER A 198 -10.71 -6.62 -3.09
CA SER A 198 -11.11 -7.37 -1.89
C SER A 198 -10.10 -8.45 -1.48
N ILE A 199 -9.22 -8.90 -2.39
CA ILE A 199 -8.16 -9.86 -2.08
C ILE A 199 -7.25 -9.36 -0.96
N SER A 200 -7.08 -8.03 -0.85
CA SER A 200 -6.21 -7.42 0.15
C SER A 200 -6.71 -7.63 1.58
N LEU A 201 -8.00 -7.93 1.77
CA LEU A 201 -8.50 -8.40 3.06
C LEU A 201 -7.77 -9.66 3.52
N GLY A 202 -7.44 -10.56 2.60
CA GLY A 202 -6.70 -11.79 2.91
C GLY A 202 -5.18 -11.61 2.88
N SER A 203 -4.64 -10.97 1.83
CA SER A 203 -3.19 -10.80 1.68
C SER A 203 -2.61 -9.93 2.79
N LEU A 204 -3.21 -8.76 3.04
CA LEU A 204 -2.76 -7.85 4.09
C LEU A 204 -2.96 -8.45 5.49
N ALA A 205 -4.09 -9.13 5.75
CA ALA A 205 -4.27 -9.84 7.02
C ALA A 205 -3.19 -10.90 7.24
N GLY A 206 -2.80 -11.65 6.20
CA GLY A 206 -1.73 -12.64 6.27
C GLY A 206 -0.37 -12.03 6.59
N VAL A 207 -0.06 -10.91 5.95
CA VAL A 207 1.16 -10.13 6.22
C VAL A 207 1.16 -9.59 7.65
N LEU A 208 0.10 -8.91 8.08
CA LEU A 208 0.02 -8.28 9.41
C LEU A 208 0.00 -9.30 10.55
N LYS A 209 -0.55 -10.50 10.31
CA LYS A 209 -0.54 -11.58 11.31
C LYS A 209 0.87 -12.07 11.61
N GLU A 210 1.68 -12.25 10.58
CA GLU A 210 3.04 -12.78 10.70
C GLU A 210 4.09 -11.67 10.93
N ARG A 211 3.81 -10.44 10.46
CA ARG A 211 4.68 -9.26 10.55
C ARG A 211 3.89 -8.05 11.07
N PRO A 212 3.52 -8.02 12.35
CA PRO A 212 2.54 -7.05 12.89
C PRO A 212 3.01 -5.59 12.87
N ASN A 213 4.33 -5.34 12.68
CA ASN A 213 4.87 -3.98 12.55
C ASN A 213 4.94 -3.49 11.09
N THR A 214 4.30 -4.17 10.15
CA THR A 214 4.35 -3.79 8.73
C THR A 214 3.70 -2.43 8.49
N GLY A 215 4.42 -1.55 7.76
CA GLY A 215 3.88 -0.32 7.21
C GLY A 215 3.23 -0.61 5.84
N VAL A 216 2.11 0.03 5.56
CA VAL A 216 1.32 -0.20 4.35
C VAL A 216 1.34 1.05 3.49
N ILE A 217 1.70 0.90 2.23
CA ILE A 217 1.58 1.92 1.19
C ILE A 217 0.44 1.46 0.28
N TRP A 218 -0.64 2.23 0.25
CA TRP A 218 -1.83 1.98 -0.54
C TRP A 218 -1.86 2.96 -1.71
N VAL A 219 -1.61 2.46 -2.90
CA VAL A 219 -1.54 3.27 -4.14
C VAL A 219 -2.80 3.02 -4.93
N ASP A 220 -3.68 4.01 -4.99
CA ASP A 220 -5.05 3.82 -5.45
C ASP A 220 -5.73 5.16 -5.77
N ALA A 221 -6.73 5.15 -6.64
CA ALA A 221 -7.66 6.27 -6.82
C ALA A 221 -8.65 6.38 -5.65
N HIS A 222 -8.94 5.24 -4.99
CA HIS A 222 -9.97 5.06 -3.96
C HIS A 222 -9.35 4.81 -2.59
N ALA A 223 -10.14 4.94 -1.53
CA ALA A 223 -9.63 4.74 -0.18
C ALA A 223 -9.87 3.33 0.38
N ASP A 224 -10.85 2.59 -0.15
CA ASP A 224 -11.17 1.21 0.20
C ASP A 224 -11.34 0.97 1.73
N ILE A 225 -11.77 2.03 2.42
CA ILE A 225 -11.98 2.06 3.87
C ILE A 225 -13.47 2.10 4.25
N ASN A 226 -14.36 1.92 3.27
CA ASN A 226 -15.76 1.69 3.55
C ASN A 226 -15.97 0.44 4.39
N THR A 227 -17.11 0.35 5.03
CA THR A 227 -17.50 -0.79 5.86
C THR A 227 -18.80 -1.39 5.34
N PRO A 228 -19.15 -2.62 5.74
CA PRO A 228 -20.48 -3.18 5.47
C PRO A 228 -21.64 -2.37 6.03
N TYR A 229 -21.38 -1.34 6.85
CA TYR A 229 -22.43 -0.52 7.49
C TYR A 229 -22.65 0.82 6.79
N ASN A 230 -21.66 1.33 6.06
CA ASN A 230 -21.71 2.66 5.42
C ASN A 230 -21.53 2.64 3.89
N SER A 231 -21.11 1.51 3.31
CA SER A 231 -20.92 1.41 1.87
C SER A 231 -22.22 1.65 1.11
N LEU A 232 -22.19 2.55 0.13
CA LEU A 232 -23.33 2.84 -0.73
C LEU A 232 -23.55 1.75 -1.79
N SER A 233 -22.47 1.22 -2.34
CA SER A 233 -22.51 0.18 -3.37
C SER A 233 -22.71 -1.22 -2.78
N GLY A 234 -22.19 -1.49 -1.59
CA GLY A 234 -22.08 -2.81 -0.98
C GLY A 234 -21.02 -3.69 -1.64
N ASN A 235 -20.23 -3.19 -2.55
CA ASN A 235 -19.15 -3.93 -3.19
C ASN A 235 -17.95 -4.04 -2.23
N MET A 236 -17.47 -5.26 -2.00
CA MET A 236 -16.48 -5.51 -0.95
C MET A 236 -15.05 -5.15 -1.35
N HIS A 237 -14.76 -4.88 -2.62
CA HIS A 237 -13.46 -4.37 -3.02
C HIS A 237 -13.17 -2.99 -2.42
N GLY A 238 -14.18 -2.17 -2.15
CA GLY A 238 -14.05 -0.90 -1.44
C GLY A 238 -14.03 -1.00 0.10
N MET A 239 -13.79 -2.18 0.70
CA MET A 239 -13.92 -2.39 2.15
C MET A 239 -12.68 -3.00 2.85
N PRO A 240 -11.64 -3.50 2.17
CA PRO A 240 -10.60 -4.29 2.83
C PRO A 240 -9.92 -3.54 3.97
N LEU A 241 -9.62 -2.26 3.81
CA LEU A 241 -9.02 -1.45 4.86
C LEU A 241 -10.00 -1.15 5.99
N GLY A 242 -11.26 -0.84 5.69
CA GLY A 242 -12.30 -0.63 6.71
C GLY A 242 -12.52 -1.85 7.60
N MET A 243 -12.28 -3.04 7.08
CA MET A 243 -12.39 -4.30 7.83
C MET A 243 -11.12 -4.70 8.58
N LEU A 244 -9.97 -4.07 8.32
CA LEU A 244 -8.69 -4.43 8.97
C LEU A 244 -8.15 -3.34 9.89
N ILE A 245 -8.60 -2.09 9.76
CA ILE A 245 -8.02 -0.95 10.47
C ILE A 245 -8.59 -0.82 11.89
N LYS A 246 -7.72 -0.56 12.84
CA LYS A 246 -8.09 -0.26 14.23
C LYS A 246 -8.80 1.09 14.32
N GLY A 247 -9.80 1.18 15.20
CA GLY A 247 -10.61 2.39 15.38
C GLY A 247 -11.94 2.35 14.64
N ILE A 248 -12.15 1.37 13.74
CA ILE A 248 -13.46 1.06 13.16
C ILE A 248 -13.99 -0.21 13.80
N ASP A 249 -15.21 -0.16 14.32
CA ASP A 249 -15.84 -1.30 15.00
C ASP A 249 -16.60 -2.17 13.99
N ILE A 250 -16.15 -3.40 13.80
CA ILE A 250 -16.75 -4.38 12.88
C ILE A 250 -17.17 -5.64 13.64
N ASN A 251 -18.45 -5.97 13.58
CA ASN A 251 -18.93 -7.26 14.04
C ASN A 251 -18.76 -8.32 12.93
N TYR A 252 -17.58 -8.93 12.86
CA TYR A 252 -17.27 -9.96 11.85
C TYR A 252 -18.22 -11.14 11.87
N SER A 253 -18.79 -11.49 13.03
CA SER A 253 -19.74 -12.59 13.14
C SER A 253 -21.06 -12.33 12.39
N SER A 254 -21.37 -11.06 12.11
CA SER A 254 -22.57 -10.67 11.35
C SER A 254 -22.35 -10.67 9.84
N ILE A 255 -21.11 -10.83 9.37
CA ILE A 255 -20.75 -10.77 7.95
C ILE A 255 -20.46 -12.20 7.46
N PRO A 256 -21.29 -12.76 6.59
CA PRO A 256 -21.12 -14.13 6.12
C PRO A 256 -19.73 -14.38 5.53
N GLY A 257 -19.07 -15.44 5.97
CA GLY A 257 -17.74 -15.84 5.48
C GLY A 257 -16.57 -15.09 6.12
N CYS A 258 -16.81 -14.03 6.90
CA CYS A 258 -15.75 -13.18 7.48
C CYS A 258 -15.46 -13.49 8.96
N GLN A 259 -16.02 -14.55 9.54
CA GLN A 259 -15.85 -14.94 10.95
C GLN A 259 -14.38 -15.20 11.30
N TRP A 260 -13.60 -15.72 10.35
CA TRP A 260 -12.17 -15.99 10.50
C TRP A 260 -11.35 -14.75 10.89
N LEU A 261 -11.81 -13.54 10.53
CA LEU A 261 -11.17 -12.29 10.94
C LEU A 261 -11.16 -12.12 12.47
N ALA A 262 -12.28 -12.45 13.13
CA ALA A 262 -12.32 -12.44 14.60
C ALA A 262 -11.37 -13.49 15.19
N GLU A 263 -11.27 -14.66 14.59
CA GLU A 263 -10.42 -15.75 15.05
C GLU A 263 -8.92 -15.41 14.98
N ILE A 264 -8.52 -14.63 13.98
CA ILE A 264 -7.14 -14.15 13.86
C ILE A 264 -6.84 -12.90 14.72
N GLY A 265 -7.86 -12.31 15.34
CA GLY A 265 -7.74 -11.13 16.19
C GLY A 265 -7.78 -9.80 15.45
N ALA A 266 -8.46 -9.72 14.29
CA ALA A 266 -8.69 -8.44 13.63
C ALA A 266 -9.54 -7.51 14.53
N PRO A 267 -9.36 -6.18 14.39
CA PRO A 267 -8.57 -5.45 13.40
C PRO A 267 -7.06 -5.45 13.69
N LEU A 268 -6.24 -5.55 12.64
CA LEU A 268 -4.79 -5.74 12.74
C LEU A 268 -3.99 -4.48 12.39
N LEU A 269 -4.48 -3.63 11.49
CA LEU A 269 -3.77 -2.48 10.94
C LEU A 269 -3.89 -1.26 11.86
N ASP A 270 -2.76 -0.70 12.28
CA ASP A 270 -2.75 0.58 13.00
C ASP A 270 -2.88 1.73 11.98
N PRO A 271 -3.77 2.73 12.20
CA PRO A 271 -3.92 3.88 11.29
C PRO A 271 -2.61 4.61 11.00
N SER A 272 -1.71 4.71 11.98
CA SER A 272 -0.39 5.33 11.81
C SER A 272 0.58 4.50 10.95
N SER A 273 0.20 3.28 10.60
CA SER A 273 0.98 2.37 9.75
C SER A 273 0.50 2.36 8.29
N LEU A 274 -0.50 3.16 7.96
CA LEU A 274 -1.07 3.28 6.62
C LEU A 274 -0.75 4.64 6.01
N VAL A 275 -0.32 4.63 4.75
CA VAL A 275 -0.17 5.82 3.91
C VAL A 275 -0.87 5.60 2.59
N TYR A 276 -1.73 6.54 2.21
CA TYR A 276 -2.35 6.59 0.89
C TYR A 276 -1.55 7.45 -0.09
N VAL A 277 -1.47 7.01 -1.35
CA VAL A 277 -0.88 7.76 -2.46
C VAL A 277 -1.79 7.67 -3.68
N GLY A 278 -2.21 8.82 -4.22
CA GLY A 278 -2.96 8.88 -5.49
C GLY A 278 -4.47 9.07 -5.35
N LEU A 279 -5.01 9.16 -4.12
CA LEU A 279 -6.45 9.28 -3.91
C LEU A 279 -7.07 10.46 -4.67
N ARG A 280 -8.21 10.23 -5.33
CA ARG A 280 -8.95 11.27 -6.07
C ARG A 280 -10.46 11.05 -6.16
N ASP A 281 -10.94 9.82 -5.95
CA ASP A 281 -12.36 9.51 -5.81
C ASP A 281 -12.62 8.79 -4.48
N VAL A 282 -13.13 9.54 -3.51
CA VAL A 282 -13.26 9.09 -2.11
C VAL A 282 -14.64 9.45 -1.60
N ASP A 283 -15.37 8.49 -1.07
CA ASP A 283 -16.69 8.66 -0.48
C ASP A 283 -16.67 9.59 0.74
N VAL A 284 -17.79 10.21 1.06
CA VAL A 284 -17.90 11.09 2.23
C VAL A 284 -17.53 10.35 3.52
N ALA A 285 -18.06 9.15 3.71
CA ALA A 285 -17.79 8.34 4.89
C ALA A 285 -16.31 7.92 5.00
N GLU A 286 -15.66 7.67 3.88
CA GLU A 286 -14.23 7.36 3.83
C GLU A 286 -13.37 8.58 4.19
N ARG A 287 -13.72 9.76 3.66
CA ARG A 287 -13.05 11.02 4.01
C ARG A 287 -13.12 11.31 5.50
N ASP A 288 -14.28 11.04 6.11
CA ASP A 288 -14.46 11.24 7.53
C ASP A 288 -13.63 10.23 8.33
N ALA A 289 -13.64 8.96 7.95
CA ALA A 289 -12.79 7.92 8.58
C ALA A 289 -11.30 8.25 8.50
N ILE A 290 -10.79 8.67 7.33
CA ILE A 290 -9.37 9.08 7.14
C ILE A 290 -9.01 10.22 8.10
N ARG A 291 -9.89 11.23 8.24
CA ARG A 291 -9.66 12.38 9.12
C ARG A 291 -9.74 12.01 10.59
N GLU A 292 -10.76 11.24 11.00
CA GLU A 292 -10.97 10.83 12.38
C GLU A 292 -9.87 9.92 12.89
N LEU A 293 -9.39 9.00 12.05
CA LEU A 293 -8.29 8.09 12.36
C LEU A 293 -6.91 8.74 12.22
N GLY A 294 -6.83 9.92 11.59
CA GLY A 294 -5.56 10.64 11.36
C GLY A 294 -4.61 9.90 10.42
N ILE A 295 -5.15 9.20 9.42
CA ILE A 295 -4.36 8.44 8.46
C ILE A 295 -3.58 9.40 7.55
N CYS A 296 -2.32 9.09 7.30
CA CYS A 296 -1.47 9.84 6.36
C CYS A 296 -1.98 9.61 4.93
N CYS A 297 -2.25 10.70 4.21
CA CYS A 297 -2.89 10.64 2.90
C CYS A 297 -2.28 11.69 1.96
N PHE A 298 -1.86 11.25 0.79
CA PHE A 298 -1.41 12.09 -0.32
C PHE A 298 -2.33 11.87 -1.51
N THR A 299 -3.17 12.87 -1.78
CA THR A 299 -4.08 12.89 -2.91
C THR A 299 -3.36 13.31 -4.19
N MET A 300 -4.01 13.21 -5.35
CA MET A 300 -3.46 13.76 -6.59
C MET A 300 -3.21 15.27 -6.50
N TYR A 301 -4.00 16.01 -5.68
CA TYR A 301 -3.72 17.43 -5.41
C TYR A 301 -2.36 17.65 -4.71
N ASP A 302 -1.99 16.75 -3.80
CA ASP A 302 -0.69 16.84 -3.12
C ASP A 302 0.46 16.47 -4.07
N ILE A 303 0.23 15.53 -4.99
CA ILE A 303 1.19 15.18 -6.04
C ILE A 303 1.40 16.35 -7.00
N ASP A 304 0.33 17.02 -7.44
CA ASP A 304 0.43 18.24 -8.25
C ASP A 304 1.21 19.35 -7.53
N ARG A 305 0.98 19.49 -6.23
CA ARG A 305 1.58 20.56 -5.43
C ARG A 305 3.05 20.35 -5.12
N TYR A 306 3.44 19.13 -4.79
CA TYR A 306 4.78 18.82 -4.26
C TYR A 306 5.64 18.01 -5.23
N GLY A 307 5.03 17.40 -6.22
CA GLY A 307 5.63 16.37 -7.08
C GLY A 307 5.73 15.02 -6.38
N ILE A 308 5.69 13.95 -7.18
CA ILE A 308 5.70 12.56 -6.67
C ILE A 308 6.94 12.26 -5.82
N GLY A 309 8.10 12.84 -6.17
CA GLY A 309 9.34 12.65 -5.41
C GLY A 309 9.20 13.09 -3.96
N ARG A 310 8.70 14.31 -3.72
CA ARG A 310 8.52 14.81 -2.35
C ARG A 310 7.42 14.09 -1.60
N VAL A 311 6.35 13.71 -2.29
CA VAL A 311 5.26 12.91 -1.71
C VAL A 311 5.81 11.58 -1.20
N MET A 312 6.59 10.86 -2.00
CA MET A 312 7.18 9.60 -1.58
C MET A 312 8.18 9.74 -0.44
N GLU A 313 9.01 10.80 -0.44
CA GLU A 313 9.87 11.11 0.71
C GLU A 313 9.05 11.26 2.00
N MET A 314 7.98 12.07 1.98
CA MET A 314 7.12 12.27 3.15
C MET A 314 6.40 10.99 3.58
N ALA A 315 5.95 10.16 2.63
CA ALA A 315 5.33 8.88 2.90
C ALA A 315 6.31 7.91 3.60
N MET A 316 7.52 7.81 3.08
CA MET A 316 8.56 6.96 3.65
C MET A 316 9.08 7.50 4.99
N GLU A 317 9.25 8.82 5.13
CA GLU A 317 9.55 9.47 6.42
C GLU A 317 8.49 9.11 7.47
N HIS A 318 7.19 9.18 7.12
CA HIS A 318 6.10 8.84 8.03
C HIS A 318 6.17 7.37 8.48
N LEU A 319 6.31 6.43 7.54
CA LEU A 319 6.30 5.01 7.84
C LEU A 319 7.55 4.54 8.58
N LEU A 320 8.72 5.09 8.25
CA LEU A 320 10.02 4.63 8.77
C LEU A 320 10.54 5.47 9.95
N ALA A 321 9.83 6.53 10.36
CA ALA A 321 10.27 7.43 11.44
C ALA A 321 10.51 6.73 12.78
N ILE A 322 9.71 5.71 13.10
CA ILE A 322 9.77 4.99 14.38
C ILE A 322 10.75 3.82 14.31
N ASP A 323 10.73 3.11 13.19
CA ASP A 323 11.58 1.96 12.92
C ASP A 323 12.05 2.01 11.46
N PRO A 324 13.30 2.43 11.22
CA PRO A 324 13.87 2.51 9.87
C PRO A 324 13.97 1.15 9.16
N ASN A 325 13.83 0.07 9.91
CA ASN A 325 13.91 -1.29 9.39
C ASN A 325 12.54 -2.01 9.38
N ARG A 326 11.43 -1.28 9.62
CA ARG A 326 10.11 -1.94 9.59
C ARG A 326 9.82 -2.52 8.21
N PRO A 327 9.23 -3.72 8.11
CA PRO A 327 8.80 -4.26 6.84
C PRO A 327 7.71 -3.38 6.23
N LEU A 328 7.70 -3.28 4.90
CA LEU A 328 6.67 -2.58 4.13
C LEU A 328 5.86 -3.55 3.28
N HIS A 329 4.59 -3.25 3.13
CA HIS A 329 3.68 -3.86 2.17
C HIS A 329 3.22 -2.79 1.18
N LEU A 330 3.32 -3.10 -0.11
CA LEU A 330 2.79 -2.27 -1.19
C LEU A 330 1.53 -2.92 -1.75
N SER A 331 0.38 -2.28 -1.58
CA SER A 331 -0.84 -2.62 -2.30
C SER A 331 -1.01 -1.63 -3.45
N PHE A 332 -0.98 -2.12 -4.68
CA PHE A 332 -1.06 -1.30 -5.88
C PHE A 332 -2.31 -1.64 -6.67
N ASP A 333 -3.29 -0.72 -6.65
CA ASP A 333 -4.40 -0.75 -7.58
C ASP A 333 -3.98 -0.14 -8.91
N ILE A 334 -4.26 -0.83 -10.02
CA ILE A 334 -3.88 -0.32 -11.34
C ILE A 334 -4.65 0.95 -11.70
N ASP A 335 -5.83 1.18 -11.11
CA ASP A 335 -6.63 2.37 -11.33
C ASP A 335 -6.07 3.64 -10.67
N ALA A 336 -5.04 3.51 -9.81
CA ALA A 336 -4.23 4.65 -9.37
C ALA A 336 -3.63 5.41 -10.56
N VAL A 337 -3.29 4.68 -11.62
CA VAL A 337 -2.75 5.23 -12.86
C VAL A 337 -3.88 5.88 -13.69
N ASP A 338 -3.53 6.91 -14.45
CA ASP A 338 -4.52 7.54 -15.34
C ASP A 338 -5.03 6.55 -16.40
N PRO A 339 -6.33 6.54 -16.72
CA PRO A 339 -6.91 5.66 -17.74
C PRO A 339 -6.31 5.85 -19.15
N GLU A 340 -5.56 6.92 -19.41
CA GLU A 340 -4.78 7.07 -20.63
C GLU A 340 -3.68 5.99 -20.74
N HIS A 341 -3.18 5.50 -19.61
CA HIS A 341 -2.10 4.51 -19.54
C HIS A 341 -2.56 3.13 -19.06
N ALA A 342 -3.67 3.07 -18.31
CA ALA A 342 -4.24 1.85 -17.74
C ALA A 342 -5.77 1.81 -17.95
N PRO A 343 -6.25 1.70 -19.19
CA PRO A 343 -7.69 1.73 -19.47
C PRO A 343 -8.45 0.46 -19.03
N ALA A 344 -7.75 -0.67 -18.82
CA ALA A 344 -8.37 -1.95 -18.55
C ALA A 344 -8.52 -2.19 -17.03
N THR A 345 -9.38 -1.41 -16.38
CA THR A 345 -9.75 -1.53 -14.96
C THR A 345 -11.23 -1.20 -14.76
N GLY A 346 -11.82 -1.65 -13.65
CA GLY A 346 -13.27 -1.56 -13.40
C GLY A 346 -13.73 -0.18 -12.96
N THR A 347 -12.93 0.53 -12.20
CA THR A 347 -13.27 1.80 -11.54
C THR A 347 -12.35 2.95 -11.96
N ALA A 348 -12.10 3.06 -13.27
CA ALA A 348 -11.20 4.04 -13.84
C ALA A 348 -11.61 5.49 -13.53
N VAL A 349 -10.70 6.27 -12.95
CA VAL A 349 -10.88 7.70 -12.62
C VAL A 349 -9.82 8.53 -13.32
N ARG A 350 -10.20 9.58 -14.06
CA ARG A 350 -9.25 10.48 -14.74
C ARG A 350 -8.46 11.34 -13.76
N GLY A 351 -7.29 11.79 -14.19
CA GLY A 351 -6.38 12.62 -13.38
C GLY A 351 -5.55 11.78 -12.43
N GLY A 352 -5.20 10.56 -12.84
CA GLY A 352 -4.37 9.63 -12.08
C GLY A 352 -2.86 9.85 -12.25
N LEU A 353 -2.10 8.92 -11.70
CA LEU A 353 -0.64 8.91 -11.85
C LEU A 353 -0.27 8.75 -13.33
N THR A 354 0.71 9.52 -13.77
CA THR A 354 1.34 9.27 -15.04
C THR A 354 2.13 7.95 -15.01
N TYR A 355 2.46 7.42 -16.19
CA TYR A 355 3.30 6.24 -16.32
C TYR A 355 4.59 6.36 -15.48
N ARG A 356 5.27 7.53 -15.54
CA ARG A 356 6.53 7.73 -14.82
C ARG A 356 6.36 7.88 -13.31
N GLU A 357 5.29 8.53 -12.86
CA GLU A 357 5.00 8.66 -11.42
C GLU A 357 4.70 7.32 -10.77
N ALA A 358 3.91 6.46 -11.43
CA ALA A 358 3.64 5.10 -10.98
C ALA A 358 4.92 4.28 -10.82
N HIS A 359 5.82 4.34 -11.80
CA HIS A 359 7.14 3.71 -11.71
C HIS A 359 8.00 4.30 -10.58
N TYR A 360 7.97 5.63 -10.38
CA TYR A 360 8.73 6.27 -9.32
C TYR A 360 8.30 5.78 -7.94
N VAL A 361 6.99 5.62 -7.70
CA VAL A 361 6.48 5.02 -6.46
C VAL A 361 7.10 3.65 -6.24
N CYS A 362 7.02 2.77 -7.23
CA CYS A 362 7.53 1.41 -7.15
C CYS A 362 9.06 1.36 -6.92
N GLU A 363 9.82 2.14 -7.67
CA GLU A 363 11.28 2.25 -7.55
C GLU A 363 11.69 2.79 -6.18
N ASN A 364 10.99 3.81 -5.65
CA ASN A 364 11.28 4.40 -4.35
C ASN A 364 11.04 3.41 -3.21
N VAL A 365 9.94 2.66 -3.27
CA VAL A 365 9.64 1.63 -2.27
C VAL A 365 10.68 0.52 -2.30
N ALA A 366 11.08 0.05 -3.50
CA ALA A 366 12.15 -0.95 -3.66
C ALA A 366 13.49 -0.45 -3.10
N ALA A 367 13.87 0.80 -3.43
CA ALA A 367 15.13 1.42 -2.98
C ALA A 367 15.23 1.55 -1.46
N SER A 368 14.11 1.56 -0.73
CA SER A 368 14.12 1.55 0.74
C SER A 368 14.77 0.30 1.34
N GLY A 369 14.81 -0.81 0.60
CA GLY A 369 15.21 -2.12 1.08
C GLY A 369 14.26 -2.74 2.11
N CYS A 370 13.14 -2.08 2.41
CA CYS A 370 12.17 -2.49 3.44
C CYS A 370 10.95 -3.23 2.88
N LEU A 371 10.77 -3.25 1.55
CA LEU A 371 9.63 -3.94 0.94
C LEU A 371 9.71 -5.44 1.25
N ALA A 372 8.65 -5.99 1.82
CA ALA A 372 8.58 -7.36 2.30
C ALA A 372 7.41 -8.15 1.71
N SER A 373 6.46 -7.48 1.06
CA SER A 373 5.29 -8.08 0.42
C SER A 373 4.64 -7.07 -0.52
N ALA A 374 3.92 -7.55 -1.53
CA ALA A 374 3.13 -6.69 -2.40
C ALA A 374 1.93 -7.44 -2.98
N ASP A 375 0.89 -6.67 -3.33
CA ASP A 375 -0.18 -7.10 -4.22
C ASP A 375 -0.39 -6.07 -5.35
N ILE A 376 -0.83 -6.57 -6.50
CA ILE A 376 -1.28 -5.78 -7.63
C ILE A 376 -2.67 -6.26 -8.03
N VAL A 377 -3.60 -5.33 -8.21
CA VAL A 377 -5.03 -5.63 -8.27
C VAL A 377 -5.76 -4.82 -9.35
N GLU A 378 -7.02 -5.19 -9.60
CA GLU A 378 -8.00 -4.51 -10.47
C GLU A 378 -7.60 -4.46 -11.95
N LEU A 379 -6.56 -5.18 -12.40
CA LEU A 379 -6.36 -5.37 -13.83
C LEU A 379 -7.49 -6.19 -14.42
N ASN A 380 -8.28 -5.61 -15.32
CA ASN A 380 -9.37 -6.31 -15.96
C ASN A 380 -9.27 -6.21 -17.49
N PRO A 381 -8.53 -7.10 -18.12
CA PRO A 381 -8.28 -7.06 -19.55
C PRO A 381 -9.54 -7.14 -20.42
N THR A 382 -10.67 -7.55 -19.85
CA THR A 382 -11.94 -7.66 -20.60
C THR A 382 -12.67 -6.32 -20.75
N LEU A 383 -12.24 -5.27 -20.05
CA LEU A 383 -12.89 -3.95 -20.03
C LEU A 383 -12.31 -2.97 -21.04
N SER A 384 -11.29 -3.36 -21.79
CA SER A 384 -10.73 -2.55 -22.87
C SER A 384 -10.61 -3.38 -24.16
N ASP A 385 -10.39 -2.70 -25.28
CA ASP A 385 -10.04 -3.38 -26.54
C ASP A 385 -8.64 -4.01 -26.46
N GLY A 386 -8.26 -4.77 -27.50
CA GLY A 386 -7.05 -5.59 -27.49
C GLY A 386 -5.78 -4.82 -27.14
N GLU A 387 -5.59 -3.60 -27.67
CA GLU A 387 -4.41 -2.77 -27.43
C GLU A 387 -4.42 -2.21 -26.00
N GLY A 388 -5.50 -1.62 -25.54
CA GLY A 388 -5.61 -1.09 -24.19
C GLY A 388 -5.54 -2.16 -23.11
N ALA A 389 -6.03 -3.38 -23.38
CA ALA A 389 -5.89 -4.51 -22.48
C ALA A 389 -4.42 -4.96 -22.35
N GLU A 390 -3.71 -5.06 -23.51
CA GLU A 390 -2.30 -5.41 -23.54
C GLU A 390 -1.43 -4.36 -22.84
N ASP A 391 -1.66 -3.06 -23.12
CA ASP A 391 -0.93 -1.95 -22.48
C ASP A 391 -1.09 -1.96 -20.96
N THR A 392 -2.30 -2.21 -20.46
CA THR A 392 -2.54 -2.29 -19.00
C THR A 392 -1.83 -3.48 -18.36
N VAL A 393 -1.82 -4.64 -19.02
CA VAL A 393 -1.10 -5.84 -18.52
C VAL A 393 0.40 -5.61 -18.54
N GLN A 394 0.94 -5.01 -19.61
CA GLN A 394 2.36 -4.68 -19.71
C GLN A 394 2.77 -3.64 -18.66
N LEU A 395 1.94 -2.62 -18.42
CA LEU A 395 2.18 -1.68 -17.34
C LEU A 395 2.22 -2.39 -15.99
N GLY A 396 1.25 -3.25 -15.69
CA GLY A 396 1.24 -4.04 -14.45
C GLY A 396 2.52 -4.87 -14.28
N LEU A 397 2.97 -5.56 -15.33
CA LEU A 397 4.23 -6.29 -15.33
C LEU A 397 5.44 -5.37 -15.06
N HIS A 398 5.47 -4.19 -15.69
CA HIS A 398 6.57 -3.24 -15.51
C HIS A 398 6.58 -2.65 -14.09
N LEU A 399 5.42 -2.35 -13.49
CA LEU A 399 5.32 -1.90 -12.10
C LEU A 399 5.81 -2.98 -11.14
N ILE A 400 5.40 -4.25 -11.35
CA ILE A 400 5.91 -5.38 -10.56
C ILE A 400 7.42 -5.44 -10.65
N THR A 401 8.00 -5.40 -11.85
CA THR A 401 9.47 -5.47 -11.99
C THR A 401 10.17 -4.29 -11.33
N SER A 402 9.56 -3.08 -11.32
CA SER A 402 10.11 -1.89 -10.67
C SER A 402 10.15 -2.05 -9.15
N PHE A 403 9.04 -2.46 -8.50
CA PHE A 403 9.11 -2.68 -7.05
C PHE A 403 9.87 -3.96 -6.65
N MET A 404 10.09 -4.87 -7.59
CA MET A 404 10.95 -6.05 -7.40
C MET A 404 12.44 -5.78 -7.71
N GLY A 405 12.84 -4.52 -7.86
CA GLY A 405 14.23 -4.09 -7.90
C GLY A 405 14.81 -3.80 -9.27
N LYS A 406 13.98 -3.69 -10.32
CA LYS A 406 14.44 -3.21 -11.62
C LYS A 406 14.79 -1.73 -11.51
N SER A 407 16.05 -1.39 -11.79
CA SER A 407 16.55 -0.01 -11.88
C SER A 407 17.06 0.31 -13.29
N ILE A 408 17.25 1.60 -13.55
CA ILE A 408 17.83 2.06 -14.82
C ILE A 408 19.36 1.88 -14.82
N LEU A 409 19.99 1.97 -13.66
CA LEU A 409 21.43 1.85 -13.45
C LEU A 409 21.72 0.81 -12.38
#